data_15c07b0055c34d62cfec7fbac81e6df7
#
_entry.id   15c07b0055c34d62cfec7fbac81e6df7
#
_cell.length_a   1.000
_cell.length_b   1.000
_cell.length_c   1.000
_cell.angle_alpha   90.00
_cell.angle_beta   90.00
_cell.angle_gamma   90.00
#
_symmetry.space_group_name_H-M   'P 1'
#
loop_
_entity.id
_entity.type
_entity.pdbx_description
1 polymer ?
#
loop_
_entity_poly.entity_id
_entity_poly.type
_entity_poly.pdbx_seq_one_letter_code
_entity_poly.pdbx_strand_id
1 'polypeptide(L)'
;VLVDARNKDSIASAARDVFLLVNALPLSFTPNVMDAALEVGAHYQDYAASTAFAKEWVDSIHYQFDVYGPKFEKAGLLALIGTGSAPGLICAATRDAMRYLDTCESIRNLVWEGIEAKRFQPFWWSPEVALEDMSELSYAYIDGKLIRREPYTHEIKRHYDSMSREITFAEHSHDEPVYYSLHPEEYFKGVKNVVFKYAGAGMDFAKPLY
;
A
#
# COMPACT_ATOMS: atom_id res chain seq x y z
N VAL A 1 14.02 16.72 18.74
CA VAL A 1 14.94 15.64 19.16
C VAL A 1 15.54 15.01 17.94
N LEU A 2 16.85 14.75 17.92
CA LEU A 2 17.50 14.00 16.86
C LEU A 2 17.41 12.51 17.19
N VAL A 3 16.92 11.70 16.22
CA VAL A 3 16.72 10.26 16.39
C VAL A 3 17.42 9.53 15.25
N ASP A 4 18.14 8.46 15.56
CA ASP A 4 18.67 7.54 14.54
C ASP A 4 17.66 6.39 14.35
N ALA A 5 16.95 6.40 13.23
CA ALA A 5 15.92 5.40 12.91
C ALA A 5 16.48 3.98 12.64
N ARG A 6 17.79 3.84 12.45
CA ARG A 6 18.46 2.53 12.35
C ARG A 6 18.60 1.85 13.71
N ASN A 7 18.37 2.59 14.78
CA ASN A 7 18.49 2.11 16.15
C ASN A 7 17.15 2.21 16.88
N LYS A 8 16.54 1.06 17.14
CA LYS A 8 15.28 0.93 17.87
C LYS A 8 15.29 1.66 19.21
N ASP A 9 16.39 1.53 19.98
CA ASP A 9 16.49 2.13 21.32
C ASP A 9 16.55 3.67 21.26
N SER A 10 17.13 4.23 20.18
CA SER A 10 17.08 5.67 19.89
C SER A 10 15.66 6.14 19.67
N ILE A 11 14.85 5.38 18.88
CA ILE A 11 13.44 5.68 18.64
C ILE A 11 12.66 5.55 19.95
N ALA A 12 12.78 4.43 20.66
CA ALA A 12 12.07 4.17 21.91
C ALA A 12 12.38 5.24 22.98
N SER A 13 13.64 5.65 23.10
CA SER A 13 14.05 6.71 24.03
C SER A 13 13.39 8.06 23.72
N ALA A 14 13.23 8.39 22.43
CA ALA A 14 12.59 9.64 22.00
C ALA A 14 11.05 9.57 22.07
N ALA A 15 10.49 8.37 21.99
CA ALA A 15 9.05 8.11 21.99
C ALA A 15 8.47 7.74 23.37
N ARG A 16 9.20 7.99 24.45
CA ARG A 16 8.65 7.78 25.80
C ARG A 16 7.42 8.64 26.01
N ASP A 17 6.39 8.04 26.60
CA ASP A 17 5.14 8.70 26.96
C ASP A 17 4.32 9.24 25.77
N VAL A 18 4.59 8.81 24.53
CA VAL A 18 3.74 9.15 23.39
C VAL A 18 2.57 8.17 23.28
N PHE A 19 1.42 8.69 22.87
CA PHE A 19 0.23 7.87 22.64
C PHE A 19 0.30 7.13 21.29
N LEU A 20 0.83 7.79 20.27
CA LEU A 20 0.89 7.30 18.88
C LEU A 20 2.25 7.60 18.29
N LEU A 21 2.85 6.60 17.66
CA LEU A 21 4.07 6.73 16.88
C LEU A 21 3.71 6.63 15.39
N VAL A 22 3.92 7.72 14.65
CA VAL A 22 3.66 7.80 13.22
C VAL A 22 4.96 7.60 12.46
N ASN A 23 5.02 6.56 11.63
CA ASN A 23 6.16 6.26 10.78
C ASN A 23 5.95 6.84 9.37
N ALA A 24 6.71 7.89 9.04
CA ALA A 24 6.78 8.49 7.71
C ALA A 24 8.19 8.35 7.10
N LEU A 25 8.93 7.35 7.52
CA LEU A 25 10.28 7.03 7.06
C LEU A 25 10.23 6.05 5.87
N PRO A 26 11.35 5.87 5.15
CA PRO A 26 11.49 4.78 4.18
C PRO A 26 11.15 3.41 4.78
N LEU A 27 10.57 2.52 3.97
CA LEU A 27 9.98 1.26 4.41
C LEU A 27 10.95 0.35 5.17
N SER A 28 12.25 0.44 4.88
CA SER A 28 13.31 -0.32 5.56
C SER A 28 13.42 -0.05 7.07
N PHE A 29 12.89 1.08 7.55
CA PHE A 29 12.91 1.42 8.99
C PHE A 29 11.68 0.91 9.76
N THR A 30 10.65 0.44 9.08
CA THR A 30 9.40 -0.01 9.69
C THR A 30 9.59 -1.03 10.81
N PRO A 31 10.44 -2.06 10.69
CA PRO A 31 10.66 -3.02 11.79
C PRO A 31 11.11 -2.33 13.09
N ASN A 32 12.09 -1.43 13.01
CA ASN A 32 12.60 -0.72 14.18
C ASN A 32 11.55 0.17 14.83
N VAL A 33 10.70 0.82 14.01
CA VAL A 33 9.67 1.72 14.51
C VAL A 33 8.51 0.94 15.15
N MET A 34 8.09 -0.18 14.56
CA MET A 34 7.08 -1.06 15.15
C MET A 34 7.55 -1.69 16.46
N ASP A 35 8.79 -2.15 16.51
CA ASP A 35 9.39 -2.69 17.75
C ASP A 35 9.52 -1.63 18.83
N ALA A 36 9.90 -0.40 18.48
CA ALA A 36 9.95 0.72 19.43
C ALA A 36 8.56 1.08 19.95
N ALA A 37 7.54 1.11 19.08
CA ALA A 37 6.16 1.37 19.48
C ALA A 37 5.67 0.33 20.52
N LEU A 38 5.90 -0.95 20.28
CA LEU A 38 5.59 -2.03 21.22
C LEU A 38 6.35 -1.86 22.54
N GLU A 39 7.62 -1.50 22.50
CA GLU A 39 8.47 -1.34 23.69
C GLU A 39 7.99 -0.22 24.58
N VAL A 40 7.58 0.92 24.02
CA VAL A 40 7.13 2.08 24.79
C VAL A 40 5.63 2.06 25.10
N GLY A 41 4.87 1.08 24.57
CA GLY A 41 3.44 0.99 24.75
C GLY A 41 2.64 2.02 23.96
N ALA A 42 3.13 2.44 22.79
CA ALA A 42 2.46 3.38 21.90
C ALA A 42 1.68 2.66 20.80
N HIS A 43 0.57 3.25 20.36
CA HIS A 43 -0.05 2.88 19.10
C HIS A 43 0.89 3.16 17.93
N TYR A 44 0.69 2.47 16.81
CA TYR A 44 1.52 2.62 15.60
C TYR A 44 0.66 3.01 14.39
N GLN A 45 1.23 3.84 13.51
CA GLN A 45 0.65 4.17 12.21
C GLN A 45 1.75 4.37 11.18
N ASP A 46 1.52 3.89 9.95
CA ASP A 46 2.32 4.23 8.76
C ASP A 46 1.45 4.55 7.54
N TYR A 47 2.08 4.90 6.42
CA TYR A 47 1.40 5.30 5.19
C TYR A 47 1.50 4.25 4.07
N ALA A 48 2.38 3.28 4.19
CA ALA A 48 2.55 2.18 3.23
C ALA A 48 3.04 0.94 3.95
N ALA A 49 2.61 -0.26 3.52
CA ALA A 49 3.11 -1.49 4.08
C ALA A 49 4.61 -1.66 3.80
N SER A 50 5.32 -2.23 4.75
CA SER A 50 6.76 -2.42 4.61
C SER A 50 7.09 -3.68 3.83
N THR A 51 8.12 -3.57 2.99
CA THR A 51 8.76 -4.70 2.31
C THR A 51 9.94 -5.29 3.11
N ALA A 52 10.22 -4.75 4.31
CA ALA A 52 11.44 -5.05 5.07
C ALA A 52 11.38 -6.32 5.94
N PHE A 53 10.26 -7.01 6.01
CA PHE A 53 10.09 -8.18 6.90
C PHE A 53 10.37 -9.52 6.22
N ALA A 54 10.30 -9.59 4.90
CA ALA A 54 10.54 -10.80 4.12
C ALA A 54 11.13 -10.46 2.76
N LYS A 55 11.68 -11.47 2.06
CA LYS A 55 12.26 -11.30 0.74
C LYS A 55 11.20 -10.93 -0.32
N GLU A 56 10.06 -11.59 -0.27
CA GLU A 56 8.90 -11.28 -1.12
C GLU A 56 8.03 -10.26 -0.39
N TRP A 57 7.66 -9.18 -1.06
CA TRP A 57 6.93 -8.09 -0.43
C TRP A 57 5.54 -8.52 0.07
N VAL A 58 4.87 -9.45 -0.62
CA VAL A 58 3.59 -10.03 -0.17
C VAL A 58 3.75 -10.77 1.16
N ASP A 59 4.83 -11.54 1.31
CA ASP A 59 5.11 -12.24 2.57
C ASP A 59 5.42 -11.24 3.69
N SER A 60 5.98 -10.10 3.34
CA SER A 60 6.22 -9.00 4.29
C SER A 60 4.93 -8.39 4.81
N ILE A 61 3.91 -8.24 3.95
CA ILE A 61 2.56 -7.82 4.37
C ILE A 61 1.96 -8.87 5.32
N HIS A 62 1.95 -10.13 4.93
CA HIS A 62 1.45 -11.21 5.79
C HIS A 62 2.16 -11.24 7.14
N TYR A 63 3.48 -11.02 7.15
CA TYR A 63 4.24 -10.97 8.40
C TYR A 63 3.75 -9.84 9.33
N GLN A 64 3.42 -8.68 8.79
CA GLN A 64 2.87 -7.57 9.59
C GLN A 64 1.53 -7.95 10.23
N PHE A 65 0.63 -8.64 9.52
CA PHE A 65 -0.65 -9.09 10.06
C PHE A 65 -0.50 -10.28 11.00
N ASP A 66 0.25 -11.31 10.59
CA ASP A 66 0.27 -12.60 11.28
C ASP A 66 1.23 -12.61 12.48
N VAL A 67 2.28 -11.78 12.47
CA VAL A 67 3.29 -11.73 13.54
C VAL A 67 3.18 -10.48 14.39
N TYR A 68 3.08 -9.29 13.78
CA TYR A 68 2.96 -8.05 14.56
C TYR A 68 1.53 -7.81 15.05
N GLY A 69 0.52 -8.16 14.28
CA GLY A 69 -0.90 -8.05 14.71
C GLY A 69 -1.13 -8.63 16.10
N PRO A 70 -0.83 -9.93 16.34
CA PRO A 70 -0.97 -10.53 17.67
C PRO A 70 -0.13 -9.90 18.78
N LYS A 71 1.05 -9.33 18.46
CA LYS A 71 1.88 -8.61 19.46
C LYS A 71 1.20 -7.32 19.90
N PHE A 72 0.68 -6.53 18.96
CA PHE A 72 -0.05 -5.30 19.25
C PHE A 72 -1.36 -5.60 20.00
N GLU A 73 -2.12 -6.60 19.56
CA GLU A 73 -3.35 -7.04 20.22
C GLU A 73 -3.09 -7.46 21.68
N LYS A 74 -2.09 -8.30 21.93
CA LYS A 74 -1.69 -8.74 23.27
C LYS A 74 -1.27 -7.57 24.17
N ALA A 75 -0.67 -6.54 23.58
CA ALA A 75 -0.28 -5.32 24.31
C ALA A 75 -1.45 -4.34 24.51
N GLY A 76 -2.64 -4.62 23.97
CA GLY A 76 -3.78 -3.69 23.98
C GLY A 76 -3.55 -2.45 23.12
N LEU A 77 -2.70 -2.57 22.11
CA LEU A 77 -2.31 -1.50 21.20
C LEU A 77 -2.90 -1.71 19.81
N LEU A 78 -3.01 -0.63 19.03
CA LEU A 78 -3.44 -0.63 17.64
C LEU A 78 -2.25 -0.34 16.73
N ALA A 79 -2.12 -1.10 15.67
CA ALA A 79 -1.25 -0.78 14.54
C ALA A 79 -2.11 -0.53 13.29
N LEU A 80 -2.05 0.68 12.73
CA LEU A 80 -2.69 1.06 11.48
C LEU A 80 -1.62 1.13 10.40
N ILE A 81 -1.58 0.15 9.53
CA ILE A 81 -0.63 0.09 8.42
C ILE A 81 -1.27 0.52 7.10
N GLY A 82 -0.46 1.10 6.20
CA GLY A 82 -0.92 1.48 4.87
C GLY A 82 -2.01 2.55 4.88
N THR A 83 -1.88 3.61 5.69
CA THR A 83 -2.90 4.67 5.81
C THR A 83 -2.64 5.89 4.92
N GLY A 84 -2.00 5.68 3.79
CA GLY A 84 -1.73 6.71 2.79
C GLY A 84 -2.92 7.01 1.88
N SER A 85 -2.62 7.47 0.66
CA SER A 85 -3.62 7.67 -0.39
C SER A 85 -3.99 6.34 -1.05
N ALA A 86 -2.99 5.64 -1.53
CA ALA A 86 -2.99 4.27 -2.00
C ALA A 86 -1.68 3.63 -1.47
N PRO A 87 -1.77 2.62 -0.62
CA PRO A 87 -2.95 2.14 0.08
C PRO A 87 -3.48 3.15 1.14
N GLY A 88 -4.71 2.94 1.60
CA GLY A 88 -5.33 3.70 2.70
C GLY A 88 -6.64 4.36 2.28
N LEU A 89 -6.62 5.58 1.77
CA LEU A 89 -7.84 6.27 1.36
C LEU A 89 -8.65 5.48 0.33
N ILE A 90 -7.99 4.88 -0.66
CA ILE A 90 -8.66 4.05 -1.67
C ILE A 90 -9.27 2.79 -1.03
N CYS A 91 -8.61 2.21 -0.03
CA CYS A 91 -9.14 1.05 0.71
C CYS A 91 -10.40 1.44 1.51
N ALA A 92 -10.36 2.57 2.19
CA ALA A 92 -11.50 3.10 2.93
C ALA A 92 -12.68 3.42 2.00
N ALA A 93 -12.44 4.08 0.87
CA ALA A 93 -13.46 4.37 -0.14
C ALA A 93 -14.05 3.09 -0.74
N THR A 94 -13.20 2.11 -1.07
CA THR A 94 -13.65 0.81 -1.56
C THR A 94 -14.52 0.10 -0.50
N ARG A 95 -14.10 0.12 0.76
CA ARG A 95 -14.87 -0.47 1.86
C ARG A 95 -16.21 0.24 2.08
N ASP A 96 -16.23 1.57 1.97
CA ASP A 96 -17.50 2.33 2.08
C ASP A 96 -18.45 1.99 0.92
N ALA A 97 -17.94 1.82 -0.30
CA ALA A 97 -18.75 1.43 -1.47
C ALA A 97 -19.47 0.08 -1.27
N MET A 98 -18.89 -0.85 -0.47
CA MET A 98 -19.54 -2.13 -0.15
C MET A 98 -20.88 -1.97 0.57
N ARG A 99 -21.16 -0.83 1.20
CA ARG A 99 -22.42 -0.54 1.89
C ARG A 99 -23.60 -0.43 0.91
N TYR A 100 -23.32 -0.16 -0.36
CA TYR A 100 -24.31 0.04 -1.42
C TYR A 100 -24.49 -1.20 -2.30
N LEU A 101 -23.82 -2.30 -1.99
CA LEU A 101 -23.82 -3.54 -2.78
C LEU A 101 -24.33 -4.71 -1.93
N ASP A 102 -25.12 -5.59 -2.53
CA ASP A 102 -25.48 -6.88 -1.91
C ASP A 102 -24.35 -7.90 -2.07
N THR A 103 -23.73 -7.92 -3.25
CA THR A 103 -22.59 -8.78 -3.60
C THR A 103 -21.52 -7.97 -4.34
N CYS A 104 -20.29 -8.43 -4.32
CA CYS A 104 -19.19 -7.83 -5.07
C CYS A 104 -18.40 -8.92 -5.83
N GLU A 105 -18.51 -8.94 -7.15
CA GLU A 105 -17.77 -9.91 -7.97
C GLU A 105 -16.33 -9.43 -8.25
N SER A 106 -16.15 -8.14 -8.45
CA SER A 106 -14.84 -7.59 -8.80
C SER A 106 -14.63 -6.17 -8.29
N ILE A 107 -13.40 -5.87 -7.90
CA ILE A 107 -12.91 -4.53 -7.56
C ILE A 107 -11.79 -4.17 -8.55
N ARG A 108 -11.88 -2.98 -9.11
CA ARG A 108 -10.85 -2.41 -9.97
C ARG A 108 -10.44 -1.05 -9.42
N ASN A 109 -9.32 -1.00 -8.74
CA ASN A 109 -8.72 0.25 -8.31
C ASN A 109 -7.93 0.84 -9.48
N LEU A 110 -8.42 1.91 -10.07
CA LEU A 110 -7.78 2.64 -11.16
C LEU A 110 -7.30 3.98 -10.64
N VAL A 111 -6.01 4.12 -10.50
CA VAL A 111 -5.37 5.34 -9.99
C VAL A 111 -4.72 6.11 -11.13
N TRP A 112 -5.14 7.34 -11.31
CA TRP A 112 -4.52 8.25 -12.26
C TRP A 112 -3.85 9.41 -11.54
N GLU A 113 -2.57 9.56 -11.81
CA GLU A 113 -1.77 10.66 -11.31
C GLU A 113 -1.65 11.76 -12.38
N GLY A 114 -2.57 12.72 -12.32
CA GLY A 114 -2.63 13.85 -13.24
C GLY A 114 -1.90 15.06 -12.71
N ILE A 115 -0.60 14.96 -12.49
CA ILE A 115 0.20 16.03 -11.90
C ILE A 115 0.87 16.87 -13.00
N GLU A 116 0.80 18.18 -12.87
CA GLU A 116 1.51 19.15 -13.70
C GLU A 116 2.65 19.80 -12.91
N ALA A 117 3.85 19.76 -13.46
CA ALA A 117 5.03 20.40 -12.87
C ALA A 117 5.74 21.30 -13.86
N LYS A 118 6.32 22.41 -13.36
CA LYS A 118 7.13 23.32 -14.19
C LYS A 118 8.44 22.71 -14.70
N ARG A 119 8.91 21.65 -14.04
CA ARG A 119 10.11 20.90 -14.41
C ARG A 119 9.73 19.42 -14.47
N PHE A 120 10.45 18.67 -15.28
CA PHE A 120 10.28 17.23 -15.34
C PHE A 120 10.46 16.62 -13.95
N GLN A 121 9.46 15.91 -13.46
CA GLN A 121 9.43 15.21 -12.19
C GLN A 121 8.55 13.97 -12.35
N PRO A 122 9.16 12.80 -12.62
CA PRO A 122 8.41 11.58 -12.94
C PRO A 122 7.71 10.98 -11.72
N PHE A 123 8.21 11.26 -10.50
CA PHE A 123 7.69 10.68 -9.27
C PHE A 123 7.45 11.77 -8.20
N TRP A 124 6.40 11.56 -7.39
CA TRP A 124 5.98 12.47 -6.32
C TRP A 124 6.19 11.89 -4.92
N TRP A 125 6.57 10.62 -4.84
CA TRP A 125 6.99 9.93 -3.62
C TRP A 125 8.46 9.53 -3.74
N SER A 126 8.94 8.62 -2.88
CA SER A 126 10.32 8.15 -2.97
C SER A 126 10.62 7.57 -4.37
N PRO A 127 11.60 8.10 -5.11
CA PRO A 127 11.97 7.55 -6.41
C PRO A 127 12.38 6.07 -6.35
N GLU A 128 12.99 5.63 -5.26
CA GLU A 128 13.37 4.24 -5.01
C GLU A 128 12.13 3.34 -4.97
N VAL A 129 11.17 3.66 -4.11
CA VAL A 129 9.90 2.92 -4.01
C VAL A 129 9.12 2.98 -5.31
N ALA A 130 9.08 4.13 -5.98
CA ALA A 130 8.37 4.28 -7.25
C ALA A 130 8.96 3.37 -8.35
N LEU A 131 10.27 3.25 -8.42
CA LEU A 131 10.92 2.35 -9.39
C LEU A 131 10.74 0.88 -9.02
N GLU A 132 10.75 0.52 -7.74
CA GLU A 132 10.41 -0.81 -7.27
C GLU A 132 8.98 -1.18 -7.68
N ASP A 133 7.99 -0.36 -7.31
CA ASP A 133 6.57 -0.58 -7.65
C ASP A 133 6.33 -0.71 -9.17
N MET A 134 7.11 -0.02 -9.98
CA MET A 134 7.00 -0.01 -11.45
C MET A 134 7.79 -1.12 -12.14
N SER A 135 8.67 -1.82 -11.44
CA SER A 135 9.54 -2.88 -12.00
C SER A 135 9.26 -4.27 -11.44
N GLU A 136 8.62 -4.37 -10.28
CA GLU A 136 8.28 -5.63 -9.67
C GLU A 136 7.04 -6.27 -10.29
N LEU A 137 6.94 -7.60 -10.16
CA LEU A 137 5.72 -8.31 -10.50
C LEU A 137 4.57 -7.81 -9.63
N SER A 138 3.48 -7.39 -10.28
CA SER A 138 2.25 -7.05 -9.58
C SER A 138 1.52 -8.30 -9.08
N TYR A 139 0.64 -8.12 -8.11
CA TYR A 139 -0.30 -9.16 -7.71
C TYR A 139 -1.72 -8.75 -8.07
N ALA A 140 -2.48 -9.72 -8.58
CA ALA A 140 -3.90 -9.61 -8.77
C ALA A 140 -4.58 -10.76 -8.02
N TYR A 141 -5.72 -10.48 -7.40
CA TYR A 141 -6.56 -11.51 -6.80
C TYR A 141 -7.60 -11.92 -7.85
N ILE A 142 -7.47 -13.13 -8.39
CA ILE A 142 -8.29 -13.63 -9.52
C ILE A 142 -8.86 -14.99 -9.16
N ASP A 143 -10.18 -15.14 -9.30
CA ASP A 143 -10.92 -16.36 -8.97
C ASP A 143 -10.59 -16.87 -7.56
N GLY A 144 -10.44 -15.95 -6.61
CA GLY A 144 -10.14 -16.26 -5.23
C GLY A 144 -8.69 -16.65 -4.95
N LYS A 145 -7.75 -16.31 -5.84
CA LYS A 145 -6.31 -16.60 -5.68
C LYS A 145 -5.45 -15.39 -6.03
N LEU A 146 -4.41 -15.18 -5.25
CA LEU A 146 -3.36 -14.24 -5.61
C LEU A 146 -2.50 -14.84 -6.74
N ILE A 147 -2.40 -14.12 -7.85
CA ILE A 147 -1.57 -14.48 -9.00
C ILE A 147 -0.60 -13.35 -9.32
N ARG A 148 0.59 -13.70 -9.80
CA ARG A 148 1.58 -12.73 -10.27
C ARG A 148 1.27 -12.31 -11.69
N ARG A 149 1.52 -11.04 -12.01
CA ARG A 149 1.38 -10.45 -13.35
C ARG A 149 2.56 -9.54 -13.64
N GLU A 150 2.96 -9.53 -14.92
CA GLU A 150 3.97 -8.59 -15.39
C GLU A 150 3.44 -7.15 -15.32
N PRO A 151 4.27 -6.20 -14.90
CA PRO A 151 3.91 -4.78 -14.95
C PRO A 151 3.65 -4.34 -16.38
N TYR A 152 2.92 -3.23 -16.55
CA TYR A 152 2.53 -2.64 -17.84
C TYR A 152 1.64 -3.52 -18.73
N THR A 153 1.14 -4.65 -18.23
CA THR A 153 0.24 -5.55 -18.97
C THR A 153 -1.24 -5.31 -18.64
N HIS A 154 -2.13 -6.06 -19.28
CA HIS A 154 -3.58 -6.05 -19.01
C HIS A 154 -4.20 -4.64 -18.97
N GLU A 155 -3.86 -3.83 -19.96
CA GLU A 155 -4.30 -2.43 -20.04
C GLU A 155 -5.83 -2.29 -20.02
N ILE A 156 -6.32 -1.26 -19.34
CA ILE A 156 -7.71 -0.82 -19.34
C ILE A 156 -7.75 0.64 -19.78
N LYS A 157 -8.52 0.93 -20.83
CA LYS A 157 -8.77 2.29 -21.28
C LYS A 157 -10.09 2.80 -20.71
N ARG A 158 -10.10 4.04 -20.23
CA ARG A 158 -11.29 4.74 -19.75
C ARG A 158 -11.31 6.16 -20.28
N HIS A 159 -12.43 6.52 -20.90
CA HIS A 159 -12.71 7.90 -21.26
C HIS A 159 -13.38 8.61 -20.07
N TYR A 160 -12.93 9.82 -19.78
CA TYR A 160 -13.50 10.68 -18.73
C TYR A 160 -14.00 11.96 -19.36
N ASP A 161 -15.34 12.10 -19.48
CA ASP A 161 -15.98 13.26 -20.11
C ASP A 161 -15.58 14.59 -19.44
N SER A 162 -15.48 14.58 -18.10
CA SER A 162 -15.08 15.77 -17.33
C SER A 162 -13.70 16.30 -17.67
N MET A 163 -12.83 15.47 -18.24
CA MET A 163 -11.48 15.82 -18.66
C MET A 163 -11.30 15.79 -20.18
N SER A 164 -12.33 15.38 -20.93
CA SER A 164 -12.27 15.12 -22.38
C SER A 164 -11.05 14.29 -22.78
N ARG A 165 -10.73 13.25 -21.98
CA ARG A 165 -9.49 12.50 -22.09
C ARG A 165 -9.72 11.01 -21.90
N GLU A 166 -9.06 10.20 -22.74
CA GLU A 166 -8.88 8.77 -22.53
C GLU A 166 -7.59 8.53 -21.74
N ILE A 167 -7.68 7.70 -20.70
CA ILE A 167 -6.55 7.30 -19.86
C ILE A 167 -6.38 5.79 -20.00
N THR A 168 -5.15 5.36 -20.23
CA THR A 168 -4.76 3.95 -20.25
C THR A 168 -4.11 3.58 -18.93
N PHE A 169 -4.73 2.66 -18.21
CA PHE A 169 -4.24 2.11 -16.94
C PHE A 169 -3.62 0.76 -17.20
N ALA A 170 -2.46 0.49 -16.62
CA ALA A 170 -1.77 -0.79 -16.75
C ALA A 170 -1.51 -1.43 -15.38
N GLU A 171 -1.15 -2.72 -15.38
CA GLU A 171 -0.74 -3.43 -14.16
C GLU A 171 0.44 -2.72 -13.52
N HIS A 172 0.35 -2.60 -12.20
CA HIS A 172 1.32 -1.93 -11.35
C HIS A 172 1.37 -2.66 -10.01
N SER A 173 2.55 -2.88 -9.47
CA SER A 173 2.70 -3.51 -8.16
C SER A 173 2.10 -2.61 -7.09
N HIS A 174 1.15 -3.13 -6.31
CA HIS A 174 0.50 -2.38 -5.24
C HIS A 174 -0.24 -3.29 -4.25
N ASP A 175 -0.45 -2.78 -3.04
CA ASP A 175 -0.88 -3.55 -1.87
C ASP A 175 -2.35 -3.98 -1.88
N GLU A 176 -3.26 -3.23 -2.54
CA GLU A 176 -4.70 -3.43 -2.42
C GLU A 176 -5.18 -4.83 -2.78
N PRO A 177 -4.71 -5.48 -3.87
CA PRO A 177 -5.13 -6.85 -4.15
C PRO A 177 -4.78 -7.83 -3.03
N VAL A 178 -3.65 -7.61 -2.34
CA VAL A 178 -3.24 -8.41 -1.19
C VAL A 178 -4.13 -8.12 0.00
N TYR A 179 -4.31 -6.85 0.38
CA TYR A 179 -5.17 -6.48 1.51
C TYR A 179 -6.60 -6.98 1.37
N TYR A 180 -7.20 -6.85 0.19
CA TYR A 180 -8.58 -7.27 -0.02
C TYR A 180 -8.73 -8.79 -0.05
N SER A 181 -7.66 -9.52 -0.35
CA SER A 181 -7.64 -10.97 -0.32
C SER A 181 -7.51 -11.58 1.09
N LEU A 182 -7.12 -10.80 2.10
CA LEU A 182 -6.97 -11.31 3.48
C LEU A 182 -8.32 -11.72 4.08
N HIS A 183 -9.37 -10.90 3.89
CA HIS A 183 -10.71 -11.12 4.45
C HIS A 183 -11.81 -10.76 3.44
N PRO A 184 -11.86 -11.42 2.26
CA PRO A 184 -12.76 -11.03 1.18
C PRO A 184 -14.24 -11.19 1.56
N GLU A 185 -14.59 -12.22 2.31
CA GLU A 185 -15.98 -12.46 2.74
C GLU A 185 -16.44 -11.42 3.77
N GLU A 186 -15.59 -11.09 4.72
CA GLU A 186 -15.95 -10.21 5.83
C GLU A 186 -16.07 -8.76 5.39
N TYR A 187 -15.13 -8.26 4.58
CA TYR A 187 -15.04 -6.84 4.27
C TYR A 187 -15.47 -6.47 2.86
N PHE A 188 -15.44 -7.41 1.91
CA PHE A 188 -15.63 -7.11 0.49
C PHE A 188 -16.70 -7.99 -0.20
N LYS A 189 -17.70 -8.46 0.56
CA LYS A 189 -18.88 -9.17 0.04
C LYS A 189 -18.52 -10.43 -0.79
N GLY A 190 -17.46 -11.11 -0.43
CA GLY A 190 -17.02 -12.33 -1.11
C GLY A 190 -16.36 -12.07 -2.48
N VAL A 191 -15.72 -10.91 -2.65
CA VAL A 191 -15.03 -10.56 -3.89
C VAL A 191 -14.05 -11.65 -4.32
N LYS A 192 -14.02 -11.95 -5.61
CA LYS A 192 -13.13 -12.97 -6.19
C LYS A 192 -12.09 -12.40 -7.15
N ASN A 193 -12.29 -11.15 -7.59
CA ASN A 193 -11.41 -10.52 -8.56
C ASN A 193 -11.06 -9.10 -8.10
N VAL A 194 -9.78 -8.87 -7.82
CA VAL A 194 -9.25 -7.55 -7.46
C VAL A 194 -8.03 -7.24 -8.30
N VAL A 195 -8.03 -6.08 -8.93
CA VAL A 195 -6.87 -5.56 -9.67
C VAL A 195 -6.60 -4.12 -9.26
N PHE A 196 -5.33 -3.78 -9.17
CA PHE A 196 -4.85 -2.41 -9.08
C PHE A 196 -4.17 -2.03 -10.39
N LYS A 197 -4.48 -0.84 -10.90
CA LYS A 197 -3.87 -0.34 -12.13
C LYS A 197 -3.58 1.13 -11.98
N TYR A 198 -2.48 1.54 -12.54
CA TYR A 198 -1.99 2.89 -12.45
C TYR A 198 -1.81 3.54 -13.83
N ALA A 199 -1.92 4.84 -13.88
CA ALA A 199 -1.62 5.67 -15.03
C ALA A 199 -1.05 7.01 -14.56
N GLY A 200 0.01 7.47 -15.17
CA GLY A 200 0.65 8.74 -14.84
C GLY A 200 2.02 8.90 -15.48
N ALA A 201 2.59 10.08 -15.31
CA ALA A 201 3.88 10.42 -15.92
C ALA A 201 5.02 9.49 -15.48
N GLY A 202 4.97 8.96 -14.25
CA GLY A 202 5.93 7.98 -13.74
C GLY A 202 5.90 6.67 -14.53
N MET A 203 4.70 6.15 -14.82
CA MET A 203 4.53 4.94 -15.65
C MET A 203 5.05 5.15 -17.07
N ASP A 204 4.70 6.31 -17.67
CA ASP A 204 5.15 6.65 -19.04
C ASP A 204 6.68 6.77 -19.10
N PHE A 205 7.30 7.26 -18.02
CA PHE A 205 8.76 7.36 -17.91
C PHE A 205 9.43 6.01 -17.67
N ALA A 206 8.88 5.19 -16.77
CA ALA A 206 9.52 3.94 -16.36
C ALA A 206 9.33 2.80 -17.40
N LYS A 207 8.19 2.75 -18.10
CA LYS A 207 7.89 1.70 -19.07
C LYS A 207 8.98 1.44 -20.12
N PRO A 208 9.64 2.44 -20.73
CA PRO A 208 10.74 2.19 -21.67
C PRO A 208 12.03 1.68 -21.01
N LEU A 209 12.15 1.75 -19.69
CA LEU A 209 13.31 1.29 -18.93
C LEU A 209 13.16 -0.15 -18.46
N TYR A 210 11.92 -0.65 -18.43
CA TYR A 210 11.56 -2.03 -18.11
C TYR A 210 11.78 -2.96 -19.29
#